data_cf77efcecac3329d281e3269f128fcb9
#
_entry.id   cf77efcecac3329d281e3269f128fcb9
#
_cell.length_a   1.000
_cell.length_b   1.000
_cell.length_c   1.000
_cell.angle_alpha   90.00
_cell.angle_beta   90.00
_cell.angle_gamma   90.00
#
_symmetry.space_group_name_H-M   'P 1'
#
loop_
_entity.id
_entity.type
_entity.pdbx_description
1 polymer ?
#
loop_
_entity_poly.entity_id
_entity_poly.type
_entity_poly.pdbx_seq_one_letter_code
_entity_poly.pdbx_strand_id
1 'polypeptide(L)'
;MLSKDLENVLKQRLPQSLKELTRDVIDSTKNANSHTRKFMNPERVQRAHEGIRFLTSQNVPMHIAMGIIANGIAENGLSTDAHKHGLGIFQWIGARARQFRNMRANLPGATEFEKQLSFVLHELKTTERAAGVALANARTPEEAARIFMVKFERPKHLNFDVRQGLATGLRNLTSTRQEA
;
A
#
# COMPACT_ATOMS: atom_id res chain seq x y z
N MET A 1 19.02 19.02 -3.86
CA MET A 1 19.66 18.32 -4.98
C MET A 1 20.63 17.30 -4.39
N LEU A 2 20.29 16.05 -4.35
CA LEU A 2 21.20 14.96 -3.93
C LEU A 2 22.29 14.83 -5.00
N SER A 3 23.55 14.67 -4.58
CA SER A 3 24.66 14.58 -5.52
C SER A 3 24.49 13.32 -6.38
N LYS A 4 24.89 13.41 -7.66
CA LYS A 4 24.86 12.28 -8.61
C LYS A 4 25.56 11.02 -8.08
N ASP A 5 26.51 11.19 -7.17
CA ASP A 5 27.22 10.09 -6.52
C ASP A 5 26.34 9.33 -5.51
N LEU A 6 25.42 10.01 -4.81
CA LEU A 6 24.46 9.37 -3.90
C LEU A 6 23.41 8.58 -4.69
N GLU A 7 22.95 9.09 -5.83
CA GLU A 7 22.05 8.36 -6.74
C GLU A 7 22.73 7.10 -7.32
N ASN A 8 24.00 7.19 -7.67
CA ASN A 8 24.77 6.05 -8.18
C ASN A 8 25.05 5.01 -7.08
N VAL A 9 25.36 5.44 -5.86
CA VAL A 9 25.55 4.53 -4.70
C VAL A 9 24.24 3.84 -4.34
N LEU A 10 23.09 4.53 -4.39
CA LEU A 10 21.79 3.92 -4.17
C LEU A 10 21.41 2.94 -5.29
N LYS A 11 21.75 3.25 -6.54
CA LYS A 11 21.54 2.33 -7.69
C LYS A 11 22.43 1.10 -7.66
N GLN A 12 23.66 1.20 -7.12
CA GLN A 12 24.60 0.09 -7.04
C GLN A 12 24.41 -0.81 -5.80
N ARG A 13 23.79 -0.30 -4.73
CA ARG A 13 23.60 -1.03 -3.45
C ARG A 13 22.20 -1.58 -3.22
N LEU A 14 21.33 -1.55 -4.21
CA LEU A 14 20.11 -2.36 -4.10
C LEU A 14 20.54 -3.83 -4.09
N PRO A 15 20.22 -4.61 -3.03
CA PRO A 15 20.52 -6.03 -2.99
C PRO A 15 20.03 -6.69 -4.29
N GLN A 16 20.79 -7.66 -4.78
CA GLN A 16 20.40 -8.47 -5.96
C GLN A 16 18.96 -8.97 -5.81
N SER A 17 18.61 -9.38 -4.58
CA SER A 17 17.26 -9.76 -4.18
C SER A 17 16.17 -8.70 -4.42
N LEU A 18 16.50 -7.40 -4.36
CA LEU A 18 15.50 -6.34 -4.63
C LEU A 18 15.29 -6.13 -6.12
N LYS A 19 16.34 -6.32 -6.95
CA LYS A 19 16.23 -6.28 -8.42
C LYS A 19 15.45 -7.47 -8.95
N GLU A 20 15.70 -8.66 -8.39
CA GLU A 20 14.97 -9.89 -8.69
C GLU A 20 13.52 -9.76 -8.26
N LEU A 21 13.27 -9.30 -7.04
CA LEU A 21 11.94 -9.01 -6.51
C LEU A 21 11.17 -8.02 -7.41
N THR A 22 11.81 -6.96 -7.87
CA THR A 22 11.19 -5.98 -8.77
C THR A 22 10.87 -6.60 -10.12
N ARG A 23 11.74 -7.47 -10.64
CA ARG A 23 11.51 -8.21 -11.88
C ARG A 23 10.32 -9.17 -11.73
N ASP A 24 10.26 -9.93 -10.65
CA ASP A 24 9.18 -10.89 -10.36
C ASP A 24 7.82 -10.20 -10.21
N VAL A 25 7.77 -9.00 -9.59
CA VAL A 25 6.56 -8.18 -9.57
C VAL A 25 6.17 -7.72 -10.96
N ILE A 26 7.12 -7.19 -11.71
CA ILE A 26 6.86 -6.73 -13.07
C ILE A 26 6.42 -7.90 -13.95
N ASP A 27 7.00 -9.09 -13.77
CA ASP A 27 6.66 -10.28 -14.54
C ASP A 27 5.33 -10.91 -14.09
N SER A 28 5.02 -10.93 -12.80
CA SER A 28 3.70 -11.35 -12.30
C SER A 28 2.59 -10.38 -12.70
N THR A 29 2.93 -9.10 -12.88
CA THR A 29 2.01 -8.08 -13.43
C THR A 29 1.95 -8.08 -14.96
N LYS A 30 2.79 -8.86 -15.66
CA LYS A 30 2.71 -9.00 -17.14
C LYS A 30 1.38 -9.64 -17.59
N ASN A 31 0.82 -10.52 -16.77
CA ASN A 31 -0.49 -11.11 -16.99
C ASN A 31 -1.63 -10.27 -16.40
N ALA A 32 -1.33 -9.30 -15.56
CA ALA A 32 -2.26 -8.29 -15.10
C ALA A 32 -2.24 -7.14 -16.11
N ASN A 33 -3.42 -6.65 -16.46
CA ASN A 33 -3.73 -5.57 -17.39
C ASN A 33 -2.59 -4.53 -17.52
N SER A 34 -2.29 -4.04 -18.71
CA SER A 34 -1.24 -3.04 -19.01
C SER A 34 -1.30 -1.80 -18.10
N HIS A 35 -2.48 -1.50 -17.54
CA HIS A 35 -2.70 -0.45 -16.56
C HIS A 35 -1.98 -0.68 -15.23
N THR A 36 -1.82 -1.93 -14.79
CA THR A 36 -1.19 -2.23 -13.49
C THR A 36 0.32 -1.99 -13.52
N ARG A 37 0.98 -2.21 -14.65
CA ARG A 37 2.43 -2.00 -14.83
C ARG A 37 2.88 -0.57 -14.55
N LYS A 38 2.10 0.42 -14.95
CA LYS A 38 2.46 1.84 -14.76
C LYS A 38 2.48 2.27 -13.30
N PHE A 39 1.82 1.50 -12.42
CA PHE A 39 1.78 1.79 -10.98
C PHE A 39 2.96 1.18 -10.21
N MET A 40 3.69 0.23 -10.79
CA MET A 40 4.76 -0.50 -10.12
C MET A 40 6.13 -0.05 -10.63
N ASN A 41 6.91 0.53 -9.75
CA ASN A 41 8.34 0.81 -9.92
C ASN A 41 9.11 0.30 -8.69
N PRO A 42 10.44 0.19 -8.73
CA PRO A 42 11.25 -0.35 -7.62
C PRO A 42 10.98 0.34 -6.28
N GLU A 43 10.83 1.64 -6.27
CA GLU A 43 10.59 2.43 -5.06
C GLU A 43 9.22 2.11 -4.42
N ARG A 44 8.18 2.00 -5.25
CA ARG A 44 6.85 1.62 -4.77
C ARG A 44 6.80 0.19 -4.28
N VAL A 45 7.53 -0.73 -4.92
CA VAL A 45 7.67 -2.11 -4.47
C VAL A 45 8.31 -2.16 -3.09
N GLN A 46 9.42 -1.44 -2.89
CA GLN A 46 10.07 -1.35 -1.59
C GLN A 46 9.10 -0.79 -0.53
N ARG A 47 8.44 0.33 -0.83
CA ARG A 47 7.49 0.94 0.09
C ARG A 47 6.28 0.05 0.38
N ALA A 48 5.82 -0.73 -0.61
CA ALA A 48 4.78 -1.73 -0.41
C ALA A 48 5.21 -2.82 0.58
N HIS A 49 6.45 -3.33 0.48
CA HIS A 49 7.00 -4.27 1.45
C HIS A 49 7.09 -3.69 2.86
N GLU A 50 7.56 -2.46 2.99
CA GLU A 50 7.63 -1.77 4.29
C GLU A 50 6.24 -1.66 4.90
N GLY A 51 5.24 -1.26 4.11
CA GLY A 51 3.86 -1.15 4.56
C GLY A 51 3.24 -2.47 4.96
N ILE A 52 3.43 -3.54 4.18
CA ILE A 52 2.94 -4.87 4.51
C ILE A 52 3.58 -5.37 5.80
N ARG A 53 4.91 -5.23 5.97
CA ARG A 53 5.61 -5.60 7.20
C ARG A 53 5.10 -4.82 8.41
N PHE A 54 4.90 -3.51 8.26
CA PHE A 54 4.36 -2.69 9.33
C PHE A 54 2.95 -3.15 9.73
N LEU A 55 2.04 -3.31 8.76
CA LEU A 55 0.67 -3.74 9.04
C LEU A 55 0.63 -5.13 9.69
N THR A 56 1.46 -6.08 9.24
CA THR A 56 1.53 -7.41 9.85
C THR A 56 2.11 -7.38 11.26
N SER A 57 3.05 -6.49 11.55
CA SER A 57 3.54 -6.27 12.93
C SER A 57 2.46 -5.70 13.86
N GLN A 58 1.42 -5.06 13.29
CA GLN A 58 0.23 -4.59 14.01
C GLN A 58 -0.90 -5.64 14.05
N ASN A 59 -0.58 -6.92 13.83
CA ASN A 59 -1.50 -8.07 13.82
C ASN A 59 -2.56 -8.02 12.68
N VAL A 60 -2.30 -7.31 11.60
CA VAL A 60 -3.13 -7.38 10.39
C VAL A 60 -2.75 -8.63 9.60
N PRO A 61 -3.69 -9.52 9.24
CA PRO A 61 -3.39 -10.66 8.38
C PRO A 61 -2.74 -10.24 7.06
N MET A 62 -1.74 -11.00 6.60
CA MET A 62 -0.93 -10.69 5.42
C MET A 62 -1.78 -10.35 4.18
N HIS A 63 -2.80 -11.14 3.89
CA HIS A 63 -3.69 -10.93 2.74
C HIS A 63 -4.49 -9.61 2.84
N ILE A 64 -4.88 -9.22 4.06
CA ILE A 64 -5.55 -7.93 4.30
C ILE A 64 -4.56 -6.78 4.12
N ALA A 65 -3.35 -6.90 4.68
CA ALA A 65 -2.29 -5.91 4.50
C ALA A 65 -1.99 -5.66 3.01
N MET A 66 -1.88 -6.72 2.21
CA MET A 66 -1.69 -6.61 0.75
C MET A 66 -2.84 -5.87 0.07
N GLY A 67 -4.09 -6.15 0.45
CA GLY A 67 -5.26 -5.48 -0.09
C GLY A 67 -5.29 -3.97 0.23
N ILE A 68 -4.93 -3.60 1.46
CA ILE A 68 -4.81 -2.19 1.88
C ILE A 68 -3.71 -1.48 1.07
N ILE A 69 -2.52 -2.09 0.98
CA ILE A 69 -1.38 -1.52 0.25
C ILE A 69 -1.67 -1.39 -1.24
N ALA A 70 -2.35 -2.37 -1.85
CA ALA A 70 -2.77 -2.30 -3.25
C ALA A 70 -3.66 -1.07 -3.53
N ASN A 71 -4.56 -0.73 -2.61
CA ASN A 71 -5.36 0.48 -2.71
C ASN A 71 -4.51 1.75 -2.59
N GLY A 72 -3.59 1.82 -1.63
CA GLY A 72 -2.68 2.96 -1.49
C GLY A 72 -1.78 3.19 -2.73
N ILE A 73 -1.34 2.11 -3.38
CA ILE A 73 -0.62 2.20 -4.67
C ILE A 73 -1.53 2.80 -5.75
N ALA A 74 -2.76 2.32 -5.85
CA ALA A 74 -3.72 2.78 -6.86
C ALA A 74 -4.16 4.23 -6.64
N GLU A 75 -4.30 4.67 -5.39
CA GLU A 75 -4.72 6.03 -5.05
C GLU A 75 -3.63 7.07 -5.32
N ASN A 76 -2.44 6.84 -4.79
CA ASN A 76 -1.40 7.87 -4.76
C ASN A 76 0.02 7.30 -4.87
N GLY A 77 0.19 6.07 -5.33
CA GLY A 77 1.50 5.42 -5.41
C GLY A 77 2.23 5.32 -4.07
N LEU A 78 1.50 5.26 -2.95
CA LEU A 78 2.01 5.26 -1.58
C LEU A 78 2.74 6.55 -1.17
N SER A 79 2.50 7.68 -1.84
CA SER A 79 3.03 8.97 -1.39
C SER A 79 2.39 9.41 -0.07
N THR A 80 3.20 9.95 0.82
CA THR A 80 2.75 10.49 2.11
C THR A 80 2.41 11.98 2.05
N ASP A 81 2.68 12.62 0.90
CA ASP A 81 2.57 14.05 0.75
C ASP A 81 1.12 14.51 0.61
N ALA A 82 0.89 15.78 0.90
CA ALA A 82 -0.36 16.43 0.60
C ALA A 82 -0.38 16.84 -0.89
N HIS A 83 -1.45 16.48 -1.58
CA HIS A 83 -1.72 16.89 -2.96
C HIS A 83 -2.99 17.72 -3.04
N LYS A 84 -3.27 18.31 -4.20
CA LYS A 84 -4.49 19.11 -4.41
C LYS A 84 -5.79 18.33 -4.17
N HIS A 85 -5.74 17.01 -4.23
CA HIS A 85 -6.91 16.14 -4.09
C HIS A 85 -7.08 15.56 -2.69
N GLY A 86 -6.03 15.62 -1.82
CA GLY A 86 -6.09 15.09 -0.47
C GLY A 86 -4.73 14.95 0.19
N LEU A 87 -4.74 14.42 1.40
CA LEU A 87 -3.56 14.22 2.25
C LEU A 87 -3.17 12.74 2.26
N GLY A 88 -1.90 12.46 2.00
CA GLY A 88 -1.26 11.18 2.25
C GLY A 88 -1.71 10.05 1.34
N ILE A 89 -1.40 8.83 1.77
CA ILE A 89 -1.53 7.58 1.00
C ILE A 89 -2.94 7.39 0.44
N PHE A 90 -3.97 7.75 1.22
CA PHE A 90 -5.38 7.52 0.88
C PHE A 90 -6.14 8.82 0.60
N GLN A 91 -5.43 9.90 0.32
CA GLN A 91 -5.97 11.19 -0.10
C GLN A 91 -7.09 11.70 0.81
N TRP A 92 -6.89 11.64 2.15
CA TRP A 92 -7.86 12.14 3.10
C TRP A 92 -8.20 13.61 2.90
N ILE A 93 -9.48 13.95 2.96
CA ILE A 93 -10.01 15.29 2.85
C ILE A 93 -10.87 15.67 4.06
N GLY A 94 -11.15 16.93 4.22
CA GLY A 94 -12.13 17.44 5.20
C GLY A 94 -11.86 16.98 6.64
N ALA A 95 -12.84 16.35 7.26
CA ALA A 95 -12.77 15.91 8.65
C ALA A 95 -11.70 14.84 8.88
N ARG A 96 -11.54 13.88 7.97
CA ARG A 96 -10.53 12.81 8.07
C ARG A 96 -9.11 13.39 8.06
N ALA A 97 -8.81 14.33 7.16
CA ALA A 97 -7.51 14.99 7.11
C ALA A 97 -7.22 15.79 8.38
N ARG A 98 -8.22 16.47 8.95
CA ARG A 98 -8.08 17.18 10.24
C ARG A 98 -7.81 16.20 11.38
N GLN A 99 -8.55 15.10 11.44
CA GLN A 99 -8.38 14.07 12.47
C GLN A 99 -6.98 13.47 12.41
N PHE A 100 -6.48 13.11 11.22
CA PHE A 100 -5.11 12.63 11.07
C PHE A 100 -4.09 13.63 11.63
N ARG A 101 -4.17 14.90 11.24
CA ARG A 101 -3.23 15.94 11.73
C ARG A 101 -3.23 16.06 13.25
N ASN A 102 -4.41 15.99 13.87
CA ASN A 102 -4.55 16.08 15.33
C ASN A 102 -3.98 14.85 16.05
N MET A 103 -4.10 13.67 15.45
CA MET A 103 -3.65 12.42 16.06
C MET A 103 -2.20 12.06 15.71
N ARG A 104 -1.64 12.63 14.65
CA ARG A 104 -0.38 12.23 14.02
C ARG A 104 0.78 12.04 15.00
N ALA A 105 0.92 12.92 15.99
CA ALA A 105 2.00 12.86 16.96
C ALA A 105 1.94 11.61 17.84
N ASN A 106 0.73 11.11 18.14
CA ASN A 106 0.46 10.00 19.05
C ASN A 106 0.20 8.67 18.32
N LEU A 107 0.21 8.67 16.99
CA LEU A 107 0.02 7.44 16.22
C LEU A 107 1.28 6.56 16.26
N PRO A 108 1.12 5.22 16.39
CA PRO A 108 2.22 4.28 16.24
C PRO A 108 2.96 4.45 14.90
N GLY A 109 4.27 4.21 14.92
CA GLY A 109 5.11 4.27 13.73
C GLY A 109 6.26 5.26 13.86
N ALA A 110 7.43 4.88 13.34
CA ALA A 110 8.64 5.69 13.34
C ALA A 110 8.65 6.70 12.17
N THR A 111 8.00 6.36 11.06
CA THR A 111 7.96 7.16 9.85
C THR A 111 6.57 7.76 9.60
N GLU A 112 6.51 8.79 8.76
CA GLU A 112 5.24 9.38 8.33
C GLU A 112 4.35 8.34 7.63
N PHE A 113 4.96 7.45 6.86
CA PHE A 113 4.27 6.36 6.17
C PHE A 113 3.59 5.40 7.15
N GLU A 114 4.32 4.97 8.19
CA GLU A 114 3.77 4.09 9.24
C GLU A 114 2.67 4.77 10.05
N LYS A 115 2.82 6.07 10.36
CA LYS A 115 1.77 6.84 11.04
C LYS A 115 0.49 6.94 10.21
N GLN A 116 0.61 7.11 8.90
CA GLN A 116 -0.56 7.11 8.02
C GLN A 116 -1.23 5.74 7.94
N LEU A 117 -0.47 4.65 7.92
CA LEU A 117 -1.02 3.29 8.03
C LEU A 117 -1.69 3.03 9.39
N SER A 118 -1.10 3.54 10.47
CA SER A 118 -1.71 3.47 11.81
C SER A 118 -3.03 4.22 11.89
N PHE A 119 -3.13 5.36 11.19
CA PHE A 119 -4.40 6.09 11.10
C PHE A 119 -5.48 5.29 10.37
N VAL A 120 -5.14 4.59 9.28
CA VAL A 120 -6.06 3.64 8.64
C VAL A 120 -6.57 2.60 9.63
N LEU A 121 -5.67 1.99 10.41
CA LEU A 121 -6.06 1.00 11.41
C LEU A 121 -6.94 1.61 12.51
N HIS A 122 -6.70 2.86 12.90
CA HIS A 122 -7.56 3.59 13.81
C HIS A 122 -8.96 3.79 13.21
N GLU A 123 -9.05 4.28 11.97
CA GLU A 123 -10.33 4.48 11.30
C GLU A 123 -11.12 3.16 11.16
N LEU A 124 -10.46 2.06 10.76
CA LEU A 124 -11.07 0.74 10.64
C LEU A 124 -11.61 0.18 11.98
N LYS A 125 -11.06 0.64 13.10
CA LYS A 125 -11.54 0.27 14.46
C LYS A 125 -12.61 1.22 14.99
N THR A 126 -12.74 2.41 14.43
CA THR A 126 -13.59 3.49 14.95
C THR A 126 -14.59 4.01 13.92
N THR A 127 -14.24 5.06 13.20
CA THR A 127 -15.12 5.77 12.25
C THR A 127 -15.51 4.96 11.03
N GLU A 128 -14.63 4.04 10.58
CA GLU A 128 -14.85 3.14 9.45
C GLU A 128 -15.02 1.68 9.89
N ARG A 129 -15.60 1.46 11.07
CA ARG A 129 -15.74 0.12 11.67
C ARG A 129 -16.45 -0.88 10.76
N ALA A 130 -17.44 -0.44 9.99
CA ALA A 130 -18.14 -1.32 9.05
C ALA A 130 -17.21 -1.86 7.95
N ALA A 131 -16.25 -1.04 7.47
CA ALA A 131 -15.22 -1.49 6.56
C ALA A 131 -14.25 -2.45 7.25
N GLY A 132 -13.86 -2.17 8.51
CA GLY A 132 -12.99 -3.05 9.31
C GLY A 132 -13.59 -4.44 9.51
N VAL A 133 -14.87 -4.53 9.89
CA VAL A 133 -15.59 -5.81 10.03
C VAL A 133 -15.66 -6.57 8.70
N ALA A 134 -15.94 -5.87 7.61
CA ALA A 134 -15.98 -6.50 6.29
C ALA A 134 -14.60 -7.05 5.87
N LEU A 135 -13.53 -6.28 6.12
CA LEU A 135 -12.15 -6.69 5.82
C LEU A 135 -11.73 -7.93 6.62
N ALA A 136 -12.15 -8.05 7.86
CA ALA A 136 -11.84 -9.22 8.70
C ALA A 136 -12.37 -10.54 8.12
N ASN A 137 -13.35 -10.49 7.21
CA ASN A 137 -13.91 -11.66 6.52
C ASN A 137 -13.25 -11.94 5.15
N ALA A 138 -12.37 -11.07 4.69
CA ALA A 138 -11.63 -11.30 3.45
C ALA A 138 -10.73 -12.53 3.56
N ARG A 139 -10.65 -13.34 2.49
CA ARG A 139 -9.87 -14.58 2.45
C ARG A 139 -8.66 -14.49 1.52
N THR A 140 -8.67 -13.51 0.62
CA THR A 140 -7.60 -13.28 -0.36
C THR A 140 -7.20 -11.81 -0.41
N PRO A 141 -6.00 -11.49 -0.88
CA PRO A 141 -5.58 -10.09 -1.09
C PRO A 141 -6.49 -9.33 -2.06
N GLU A 142 -6.98 -10.01 -3.09
CA GLU A 142 -7.86 -9.44 -4.10
C GLU A 142 -9.23 -9.08 -3.50
N GLU A 143 -9.77 -9.97 -2.66
CA GLU A 143 -11.01 -9.72 -1.93
C GLU A 143 -10.84 -8.57 -0.93
N ALA A 144 -9.74 -8.55 -0.19
CA ALA A 144 -9.41 -7.46 0.72
C ALA A 144 -9.28 -6.12 -0.02
N ALA A 145 -8.61 -6.09 -1.17
CA ALA A 145 -8.48 -4.90 -2.00
C ALA A 145 -9.84 -4.38 -2.47
N ARG A 146 -10.73 -5.28 -2.90
CA ARG A 146 -12.09 -4.94 -3.31
C ARG A 146 -12.92 -4.37 -2.16
N ILE A 147 -12.90 -5.02 -1.00
CA ILE A 147 -13.65 -4.59 0.19
C ILE A 147 -13.16 -3.22 0.64
N PHE A 148 -11.84 -3.02 0.73
CA PHE A 148 -11.25 -1.76 1.15
C PHE A 148 -11.66 -0.62 0.20
N MET A 149 -11.56 -0.83 -1.11
CA MET A 149 -11.98 0.16 -2.10
C MET A 149 -13.45 0.56 -1.92
N VAL A 150 -14.34 -0.43 -1.84
CA VAL A 150 -15.80 -0.17 -1.81
C VAL A 150 -16.26 0.43 -0.50
N LYS A 151 -15.72 -0.05 0.63
CA LYS A 151 -16.23 0.30 1.96
C LYS A 151 -15.43 1.40 2.67
N PHE A 152 -14.13 1.49 2.41
CA PHE A 152 -13.26 2.47 3.06
C PHE A 152 -12.97 3.68 2.16
N GLU A 153 -12.50 3.46 0.93
CA GLU A 153 -12.16 4.52 -0.02
C GLU A 153 -13.39 5.18 -0.63
N ARG A 154 -14.35 4.38 -1.08
CA ARG A 154 -15.60 4.83 -1.73
C ARG A 154 -15.34 5.81 -2.89
N PRO A 155 -14.45 5.48 -3.84
CA PRO A 155 -14.12 6.35 -4.95
C PRO A 155 -15.32 6.54 -5.88
N LYS A 156 -15.36 7.67 -6.60
CA LYS A 156 -16.41 7.93 -7.60
C LYS A 156 -16.41 6.89 -8.74
N HIS A 157 -15.24 6.38 -9.10
CA HIS A 157 -15.06 5.38 -10.16
C HIS A 157 -14.38 4.14 -9.59
N LEU A 158 -15.02 3.00 -9.76
CA LEU A 158 -14.53 1.72 -9.25
C LEU A 158 -13.55 1.10 -10.27
N ASN A 159 -12.27 1.09 -9.93
CA ASN A 159 -11.20 0.48 -10.74
C ASN A 159 -10.81 -0.87 -10.13
N PHE A 160 -11.71 -1.86 -10.18
CA PHE A 160 -11.47 -3.20 -9.59
C PHE A 160 -10.24 -3.87 -10.16
N ASP A 161 -10.10 -3.89 -11.50
CA ASP A 161 -9.01 -4.60 -12.19
C ASP A 161 -7.63 -4.11 -11.76
N VAL A 162 -7.46 -2.80 -11.58
CA VAL A 162 -6.19 -2.22 -11.14
C VAL A 162 -5.84 -2.68 -9.72
N ARG A 163 -6.78 -2.56 -8.78
CA ARG A 163 -6.53 -2.89 -7.37
C ARG A 163 -6.35 -4.38 -7.13
N GLN A 164 -7.17 -5.19 -7.79
CA GLN A 164 -7.04 -6.65 -7.72
C GLN A 164 -5.76 -7.14 -8.39
N GLY A 165 -5.38 -6.57 -9.53
CA GLY A 165 -4.12 -6.88 -10.21
C GLY A 165 -2.90 -6.50 -9.36
N LEU A 166 -2.93 -5.37 -8.66
CA LEU A 166 -1.89 -4.98 -7.71
C LEU A 166 -1.82 -5.95 -6.52
N ALA A 167 -2.96 -6.34 -5.96
CA ALA A 167 -3.02 -7.30 -4.86
C ALA A 167 -2.48 -8.68 -5.27
N THR A 168 -2.81 -9.15 -6.47
CA THR A 168 -2.23 -10.38 -7.06
C THR A 168 -0.72 -10.27 -7.21
N GLY A 169 -0.22 -9.15 -7.73
CA GLY A 169 1.22 -8.89 -7.84
C GLY A 169 1.93 -8.95 -6.50
N LEU A 170 1.37 -8.31 -5.47
CA LEU A 170 1.93 -8.33 -4.11
C LEU A 170 1.91 -9.74 -3.49
N ARG A 171 0.88 -10.56 -3.75
CA ARG A 171 0.83 -11.95 -3.30
C ARG A 171 1.96 -12.78 -3.88
N ASN A 172 2.19 -12.67 -5.18
CA ASN A 172 3.22 -13.44 -5.87
C ASN A 172 4.63 -13.14 -5.34
N LEU A 173 4.87 -11.89 -4.90
CA LEU A 173 6.13 -11.49 -4.26
C LEU A 173 6.44 -12.22 -2.95
N THR A 174 5.42 -12.58 -2.19
CA THR A 174 5.61 -13.24 -0.89
C THR A 174 5.75 -14.75 -1.04
N SER A 175 5.16 -15.35 -2.08
CA SER A 175 5.23 -16.79 -2.35
C SER A 175 6.63 -17.23 -2.78
N THR A 176 7.33 -16.44 -3.58
CA THR A 176 8.69 -16.75 -4.06
C THR A 176 9.74 -16.78 -2.94
N ARG A 177 9.46 -16.18 -1.78
CA ARG A 177 10.37 -16.16 -0.62
C ARG A 177 10.25 -17.36 0.31
N GLN A 178 9.21 -18.17 0.20
CA GLN A 178 9.03 -19.36 1.05
C GLN A 178 9.68 -20.61 0.44
N GLU A 179 10.07 -20.56 -0.82
CA GLU A 179 10.67 -21.68 -1.56
C GLU A 179 12.20 -21.56 -1.70
N ALA A 180 12.82 -20.50 -1.19
CA ALA A 180 14.26 -20.25 -1.22
C ALA A 180 14.88 -20.29 0.19
#